data_4f99042f55ce128896989c49c1a65cec
#
_entry.id   4f99042f55ce128896989c49c1a65cec
#
_cell.length_a   1.000
_cell.length_b   1.000
_cell.length_c   1.000
_cell.angle_alpha   90.00
_cell.angle_beta   90.00
_cell.angle_gamma   90.00
#
_symmetry.space_group_name_H-M   'P 1'
#
loop_
_entity.id
_entity.type
_entity.pdbx_description
1 polymer ?
#
loop_
_entity_poly.entity_id
_entity_poly.type
_entity_poly.pdbx_seq_one_letter_code
_entity_poly.pdbx_strand_id
1 'polypeptide(L)'
;MRNCDIKFVNKEITPFGGLSLFFKMLEKCHFEEHVMQSGVPLQGSNRGYKPIQLILGLFAGVWCGASCFGHLDVVRYDAALCDLLGWERGADHRAYQRYLNKFSQAVNQRVFGNLFRCFFSELKFDNYTLDFDSTVMVREGSQEGAAKGYNPKRPGRLSHHPLLAFVSDVRMIANYWLRPGNTSASTNYLSFLEDTLSKLEGKRVGLVRMDSGFFAKEILDYLEMKGLHYIIACRFNNRIKYSLTHERKWIELTDGLEISETIYQANGWEKPRRIVMVRQEIDKRPKAAGKQIKQLELFEDEEDFGKYRYSCFVTDLDLPAKIVYDSYRGRADSENRIKELKNDFSIDDFVTNNFWATEACGNFIVMAYNFMSLFRHALINSNKKKFLKTIRYELISTPAYLGKTKDKHILYLARSLKTRQSFLSIWEKLKDFSLPYDTEKS
;
A
#
# COMPACT_ATOMS: atom_id res chain seq x y z
N MET A 1 23.13 -36.73 -3.29
CA MET A 1 23.43 -35.97 -2.05
C MET A 1 24.76 -36.50 -1.52
N ARG A 2 25.71 -35.63 -1.18
CA ARG A 2 26.93 -36.10 -0.54
C ARG A 2 26.57 -36.63 0.86
N ASN A 3 27.26 -37.71 1.30
CA ASN A 3 27.08 -38.24 2.65
C ASN A 3 27.62 -37.19 3.64
N CYS A 4 26.73 -36.62 4.50
CA CYS A 4 27.09 -35.53 5.44
C CYS A 4 26.55 -35.85 6.82
N ASP A 5 27.36 -35.71 7.81
CA ASP A 5 26.95 -35.71 9.22
C ASP A 5 26.33 -34.35 9.58
N ILE A 6 25.35 -34.34 10.49
CA ILE A 6 24.75 -33.13 11.02
C ILE A 6 25.38 -32.79 12.36
N LYS A 7 25.89 -31.56 12.48
CA LYS A 7 26.41 -31.00 13.74
C LYS A 7 25.88 -29.58 13.93
N PHE A 8 25.53 -29.26 15.15
CA PHE A 8 25.14 -27.89 15.52
C PHE A 8 26.37 -27.04 15.81
N VAL A 9 26.35 -25.78 15.38
CA VAL A 9 27.35 -24.80 15.74
C VAL A 9 26.96 -24.18 17.09
N ASN A 10 27.96 -23.96 17.95
CA ASN A 10 27.72 -23.34 19.26
C ASN A 10 27.78 -21.80 19.16
N LYS A 11 26.91 -21.23 18.33
CA LYS A 11 26.77 -19.78 18.12
C LYS A 11 25.30 -19.46 17.79
N GLU A 12 24.81 -18.38 18.38
CA GLU A 12 23.53 -17.80 17.99
C GLU A 12 23.67 -17.12 16.64
N ILE A 13 22.92 -17.60 15.65
CA ILE A 13 22.95 -17.13 14.27
C ILE A 13 21.54 -16.73 13.87
N THR A 14 21.36 -15.49 13.41
CA THR A 14 20.11 -15.07 12.75
C THR A 14 20.17 -15.37 11.26
N PRO A 15 19.09 -15.88 10.62
CA PRO A 15 18.99 -15.94 9.17
C PRO A 15 18.71 -14.57 8.54
N PHE A 16 18.42 -13.53 9.33
CA PHE A 16 17.90 -12.23 8.91
C PHE A 16 18.84 -11.05 9.18
N GLY A 17 20.14 -11.26 9.14
CA GLY A 17 21.15 -10.21 9.37
C GLY A 17 21.00 -8.98 8.46
N GLY A 18 20.37 -9.14 7.29
CA GLY A 18 20.05 -8.01 6.39
C GLY A 18 19.04 -7.01 6.95
N LEU A 19 18.28 -7.37 7.99
CA LEU A 19 17.41 -6.41 8.71
C LEU A 19 18.20 -5.25 9.32
N SER A 20 19.50 -5.43 9.57
CA SER A 20 20.39 -4.35 10.05
C SER A 20 20.35 -3.11 9.18
N LEU A 21 20.18 -3.26 7.85
CA LEU A 21 20.03 -2.13 6.93
C LEU A 21 18.73 -1.35 7.19
N PHE A 22 17.64 -2.06 7.42
CA PHE A 22 16.32 -1.46 7.62
C PHE A 22 16.22 -0.78 9.00
N PHE A 23 16.71 -1.42 10.05
CA PHE A 23 16.72 -0.81 11.37
C PHE A 23 17.64 0.41 11.44
N LYS A 24 18.77 0.38 10.73
CA LYS A 24 19.64 1.55 10.62
C LYS A 24 18.96 2.71 9.89
N MET A 25 18.14 2.41 8.86
CA MET A 25 17.32 3.44 8.20
C MET A 25 16.26 4.00 9.15
N LEU A 26 15.55 3.15 9.91
CA LEU A 26 14.56 3.61 10.90
C LEU A 26 15.18 4.49 11.99
N GLU A 27 16.40 4.15 12.44
CA GLU A 27 17.19 4.97 13.37
C GLU A 27 17.47 6.36 12.75
N LYS A 28 17.95 6.40 11.50
CA LYS A 28 18.20 7.62 10.74
C LYS A 28 16.92 8.45 10.49
N CYS A 29 15.76 7.80 10.45
CA CYS A 29 14.45 8.43 10.34
C CYS A 29 13.89 8.86 11.71
N HIS A 30 14.62 8.75 12.80
CA HIS A 30 14.14 9.05 14.16
C HIS A 30 12.78 8.39 14.48
N PHE A 31 12.55 7.17 13.92
CA PHE A 31 11.24 6.53 13.96
C PHE A 31 10.76 6.26 15.40
N GLU A 32 11.65 5.89 16.32
CA GLU A 32 11.31 5.68 17.74
C GLU A 32 10.77 6.96 18.39
N GLU A 33 11.39 8.10 18.12
CA GLU A 33 10.97 9.39 18.65
C GLU A 33 9.58 9.77 18.11
N HIS A 34 9.36 9.61 16.81
CA HIS A 34 8.06 9.85 16.18
C HIS A 34 6.96 8.93 16.74
N VAL A 35 7.26 7.66 16.96
CA VAL A 35 6.32 6.72 17.60
C VAL A 35 5.95 7.19 18.99
N MET A 36 6.91 7.57 19.81
CA MET A 36 6.64 8.01 21.18
C MET A 36 5.86 9.33 21.22
N GLN A 37 6.16 10.25 20.32
CA GLN A 37 5.46 11.55 20.21
C GLN A 37 4.05 11.40 19.60
N SER A 38 3.76 10.33 18.86
CA SER A 38 2.45 10.11 18.25
C SER A 38 1.33 9.82 19.26
N GLY A 39 1.67 9.51 20.50
CA GLY A 39 0.73 9.19 21.56
C GLY A 39 0.28 7.73 21.55
N VAL A 40 1.14 6.79 21.14
CA VAL A 40 0.88 5.34 21.25
C VAL A 40 0.57 4.95 22.70
N PRO A 41 -0.31 3.96 22.93
CA PRO A 41 -0.55 3.43 24.26
C PRO A 41 0.75 2.90 24.90
N LEU A 42 1.02 3.28 26.13
CA LEU A 42 2.20 2.83 26.87
C LEU A 42 1.99 1.42 27.46
N GLN A 43 3.09 0.78 27.85
CA GLN A 43 3.06 -0.48 28.58
C GLN A 43 2.38 -0.32 29.95
N GLY A 44 1.67 -1.35 30.41
CA GLY A 44 0.96 -1.32 31.70
C GLY A 44 1.84 -1.51 32.93
N SER A 45 3.11 -1.87 32.76
CA SER A 45 4.08 -2.03 33.86
C SER A 45 5.52 -1.89 33.32
N ASN A 46 6.45 -1.63 34.23
CA ASN A 46 7.88 -1.52 33.91
C ASN A 46 8.51 -2.85 33.38
N ARG A 47 7.86 -3.99 33.63
CA ARG A 47 8.26 -5.31 33.09
C ARG A 47 7.64 -5.62 31.73
N GLY A 48 6.75 -4.75 31.22
CA GLY A 48 6.10 -4.89 29.91
C GLY A 48 7.04 -4.53 28.77
N TYR A 49 6.77 -5.08 27.59
CA TYR A 49 7.47 -4.69 26.36
C TYR A 49 7.18 -3.23 26.04
N LYS A 50 8.22 -2.46 25.68
CA LYS A 50 8.06 -1.08 25.20
C LYS A 50 7.22 -1.06 23.91
N PRO A 51 6.38 -0.02 23.67
CA PRO A 51 5.60 0.10 22.43
C PRO A 51 6.46 -0.05 21.18
N ILE A 52 7.59 0.64 21.12
CA ILE A 52 8.52 0.59 19.98
C ILE A 52 9.06 -0.82 19.72
N GLN A 53 9.33 -1.61 20.76
CA GLN A 53 9.80 -2.99 20.60
C GLN A 53 8.73 -3.88 19.94
N LEU A 54 7.45 -3.70 20.29
CA LEU A 54 6.34 -4.42 19.65
C LEU A 54 6.13 -3.97 18.20
N ILE A 55 6.21 -2.67 17.92
CA ILE A 55 6.06 -2.13 16.58
C ILE A 55 7.22 -2.59 15.67
N LEU A 56 8.46 -2.46 16.12
CA LEU A 56 9.63 -2.93 15.37
C LEU A 56 9.64 -4.46 15.20
N GLY A 57 9.17 -5.21 16.21
CA GLY A 57 9.01 -6.65 16.11
C GLY A 57 7.97 -7.06 15.08
N LEU A 58 6.85 -6.32 14.97
CA LEU A 58 5.87 -6.53 13.90
C LEU A 58 6.49 -6.23 12.52
N PHE A 59 7.23 -5.12 12.37
CA PHE A 59 7.92 -4.78 11.13
C PHE A 59 8.93 -5.86 10.73
N ALA A 60 9.78 -6.29 11.67
CA ALA A 60 10.74 -7.36 11.45
C ALA A 60 10.04 -8.64 10.99
N GLY A 61 8.99 -9.07 11.72
CA GLY A 61 8.22 -10.26 11.36
C GLY A 61 7.66 -10.20 9.95
N VAL A 62 6.98 -9.11 9.61
CA VAL A 62 6.39 -8.90 8.27
C VAL A 62 7.47 -8.88 7.19
N TRP A 63 8.57 -8.18 7.40
CA TRP A 63 9.68 -8.14 6.45
C TRP A 63 10.37 -9.51 6.29
N CYS A 64 10.43 -10.31 7.35
CA CYS A 64 10.91 -11.70 7.30
C CYS A 64 9.91 -12.68 6.68
N GLY A 65 8.65 -12.29 6.49
CA GLY A 65 7.62 -13.11 5.83
C GLY A 65 6.59 -13.70 6.78
N ALA A 66 6.48 -13.19 8.00
CA ALA A 66 5.36 -13.55 8.87
C ALA A 66 4.02 -13.17 8.20
N SER A 67 3.08 -14.09 8.23
CA SER A 67 1.74 -13.90 7.67
C SER A 67 0.62 -13.95 8.72
N CYS A 68 0.96 -14.16 9.98
CA CYS A 68 0.03 -14.09 11.09
C CYS A 68 0.78 -13.82 12.40
N PHE A 69 0.04 -13.51 13.48
CA PHE A 69 0.65 -13.25 14.79
C PHE A 69 1.52 -14.41 15.31
N GLY A 70 1.12 -15.66 15.07
CA GLY A 70 1.90 -16.83 15.47
C GLY A 70 3.27 -16.90 14.81
N HIS A 71 3.41 -16.39 13.59
CA HIS A 71 4.68 -16.34 12.87
C HIS A 71 5.65 -15.28 13.43
N LEU A 72 5.20 -14.35 14.27
CA LEU A 72 6.09 -13.38 14.95
C LEU A 72 7.03 -14.06 15.96
N ASP A 73 6.78 -15.32 16.30
CA ASP A 73 7.69 -16.13 17.09
C ASP A 73 9.07 -16.35 16.39
N VAL A 74 9.15 -16.15 15.06
CA VAL A 74 10.44 -16.11 14.34
C VAL A 74 11.39 -15.05 14.91
N VAL A 75 10.85 -13.91 15.34
CA VAL A 75 11.62 -12.85 16.01
C VAL A 75 11.88 -13.20 17.47
N ARG A 76 10.90 -13.82 18.15
CA ARG A 76 11.01 -14.21 19.55
C ARG A 76 12.14 -15.19 19.82
N TYR A 77 12.29 -16.18 18.97
CA TYR A 77 13.28 -17.25 19.13
C TYR A 77 14.63 -16.95 18.46
N ASP A 78 14.77 -15.80 17.82
CA ASP A 78 16.02 -15.37 17.22
C ASP A 78 16.82 -14.50 18.21
N ALA A 79 17.62 -15.16 19.05
CA ALA A 79 18.44 -14.49 20.06
C ALA A 79 19.45 -13.52 19.45
N ALA A 80 20.04 -13.87 18.30
CA ALA A 80 21.00 -13.01 17.61
C ALA A 80 20.34 -11.75 17.05
N LEU A 81 19.10 -11.85 16.55
CA LEU A 81 18.31 -10.69 16.12
C LEU A 81 17.89 -9.83 17.31
N CYS A 82 17.48 -10.44 18.43
CA CYS A 82 17.16 -9.70 19.65
C CYS A 82 18.38 -8.92 20.17
N ASP A 83 19.56 -9.55 20.23
CA ASP A 83 20.80 -8.88 20.65
C ASP A 83 21.21 -7.76 19.69
N LEU A 84 21.03 -7.93 18.38
CA LEU A 84 21.23 -6.89 17.36
C LEU A 84 20.35 -5.66 17.59
N LEU A 85 19.12 -5.87 18.08
CA LEU A 85 18.13 -4.82 18.36
C LEU A 85 18.23 -4.27 19.79
N GLY A 86 19.13 -4.78 20.60
CA GLY A 86 19.29 -4.40 22.01
C GLY A 86 18.13 -4.86 22.91
N TRP A 87 17.45 -5.95 22.54
CA TRP A 87 16.33 -6.51 23.29
C TRP A 87 16.79 -7.70 24.14
N GLU A 88 16.44 -7.70 25.41
CA GLU A 88 16.69 -8.86 26.29
C GLU A 88 15.92 -10.11 25.83
N ARG A 89 14.74 -9.90 25.23
CA ARG A 89 13.86 -10.98 24.74
C ARG A 89 12.90 -10.48 23.68
N GLY A 90 12.52 -11.34 22.74
CA GLY A 90 11.44 -11.12 21.80
C GLY A 90 10.06 -11.34 22.44
N ALA A 91 9.07 -10.60 21.95
CA ALA A 91 7.70 -10.71 22.43
C ALA A 91 6.97 -11.92 21.81
N ASP A 92 6.08 -12.56 22.59
CA ASP A 92 5.19 -13.58 22.07
C ASP A 92 4.00 -12.97 21.29
N HIS A 93 3.38 -13.77 20.44
CA HIS A 93 2.24 -13.32 19.63
C HIS A 93 1.08 -12.74 20.44
N ARG A 94 0.86 -13.21 21.68
CA ARG A 94 -0.18 -12.70 22.59
C ARG A 94 0.16 -11.30 23.10
N ALA A 95 1.45 -10.97 23.26
CA ALA A 95 1.87 -9.63 23.66
C ALA A 95 1.49 -8.59 22.61
N TYR A 96 1.67 -8.89 21.31
CA TYR A 96 1.23 -8.04 20.21
C TYR A 96 -0.28 -7.83 20.24
N GLN A 97 -1.05 -8.91 20.36
CA GLN A 97 -2.51 -8.83 20.41
C GLN A 97 -3.01 -8.01 21.62
N ARG A 98 -2.45 -8.25 22.82
CA ARG A 98 -2.78 -7.46 24.01
C ARG A 98 -2.43 -5.97 23.84
N TYR A 99 -1.32 -5.67 23.19
CA TYR A 99 -0.93 -4.29 22.91
C TYR A 99 -1.90 -3.62 21.94
N LEU A 100 -2.20 -4.27 20.82
CA LEU A 100 -3.12 -3.75 19.81
C LEU A 100 -4.54 -3.55 20.36
N ASN A 101 -4.99 -4.38 21.29
CA ASN A 101 -6.30 -4.21 21.94
C ASN A 101 -6.41 -2.94 22.81
N LYS A 102 -5.32 -2.17 23.01
CA LYS A 102 -5.37 -0.84 23.62
C LYS A 102 -5.77 0.27 22.65
N PHE A 103 -5.86 -0.05 21.36
CA PHE A 103 -6.22 0.91 20.33
C PHE A 103 -7.75 0.98 20.18
N SER A 104 -8.29 2.18 20.36
CA SER A 104 -9.67 2.56 20.05
C SER A 104 -9.68 3.42 18.80
N GLN A 105 -10.86 3.77 18.28
CA GLN A 105 -10.99 4.70 17.16
C GLN A 105 -10.22 6.00 17.40
N ALA A 106 -10.44 6.64 18.54
CA ALA A 106 -9.80 7.91 18.88
C ALA A 106 -8.26 7.77 19.00
N VAL A 107 -7.78 6.64 19.51
CA VAL A 107 -6.33 6.35 19.57
C VAL A 107 -5.77 6.16 18.16
N ASN A 108 -6.45 5.40 17.29
CA ASN A 108 -6.04 5.22 15.90
C ASN A 108 -5.95 6.55 15.16
N GLN A 109 -6.99 7.37 15.24
CA GLN A 109 -7.00 8.69 14.59
C GLN A 109 -5.83 9.56 15.04
N ARG A 110 -5.59 9.66 16.36
CA ARG A 110 -4.48 10.45 16.90
C ARG A 110 -3.12 9.88 16.51
N VAL A 111 -2.87 8.60 16.77
CA VAL A 111 -1.56 7.97 16.57
C VAL A 111 -1.18 7.96 15.10
N PHE A 112 -2.06 7.46 14.24
CA PHE A 112 -1.76 7.35 12.81
C PHE A 112 -1.87 8.69 12.09
N GLY A 113 -2.72 9.63 12.56
CA GLY A 113 -2.70 11.00 12.10
C GLY A 113 -1.33 11.65 12.29
N ASN A 114 -0.75 11.54 13.49
CA ASN A 114 0.57 12.08 13.79
C ASN A 114 1.69 11.35 13.03
N LEU A 115 1.70 10.01 13.05
CA LEU A 115 2.76 9.22 12.40
C LEU A 115 2.84 9.45 10.88
N PHE A 116 1.69 9.44 10.19
CA PHE A 116 1.68 9.67 8.74
C PHE A 116 2.05 11.12 8.42
N ARG A 117 1.56 12.11 9.20
CA ARG A 117 1.94 13.51 9.01
C ARG A 117 3.45 13.71 9.17
N CYS A 118 4.05 13.17 10.24
CA CYS A 118 5.50 13.22 10.42
C CYS A 118 6.24 12.55 9.26
N PHE A 119 5.80 11.35 8.85
CA PHE A 119 6.46 10.63 7.76
C PHE A 119 6.45 11.42 6.45
N PHE A 120 5.30 11.97 6.04
CA PHE A 120 5.19 12.71 4.78
C PHE A 120 5.83 14.12 4.85
N SER A 121 5.88 14.75 6.02
CA SER A 121 6.58 16.06 6.18
C SER A 121 8.07 15.93 5.89
N GLU A 122 8.68 14.79 6.15
CA GLU A 122 10.09 14.50 5.90
C GLU A 122 10.43 14.13 4.43
N LEU A 123 9.43 14.11 3.54
CA LEU A 123 9.64 13.91 2.10
C LEU A 123 9.57 15.26 1.38
N LYS A 124 10.56 15.57 0.54
CA LYS A 124 10.62 16.85 -0.19
C LYS A 124 9.71 16.92 -1.42
N PHE A 125 9.12 15.81 -1.83
CA PHE A 125 8.15 15.80 -2.91
C PHE A 125 6.83 16.44 -2.44
N ASP A 126 6.25 17.34 -3.23
CA ASP A 126 5.12 18.16 -2.81
C ASP A 126 3.93 18.26 -3.79
N ASN A 127 3.98 17.57 -4.92
CA ASN A 127 2.86 17.55 -5.89
C ASN A 127 2.37 16.13 -6.14
N TYR A 128 1.51 15.64 -5.25
CA TYR A 128 1.08 14.25 -5.22
C TYR A 128 -0.08 13.93 -6.15
N THR A 129 0.00 12.78 -6.81
CA THR A 129 -1.14 12.10 -7.42
C THR A 129 -1.67 11.05 -6.43
N LEU A 130 -2.92 11.19 -6.00
CA LEU A 130 -3.58 10.26 -5.10
C LEU A 130 -4.46 9.26 -5.86
N ASP A 131 -4.18 7.98 -5.69
CA ASP A 131 -5.04 6.90 -6.16
C ASP A 131 -5.85 6.35 -4.99
N PHE A 132 -7.16 6.50 -5.05
CA PHE A 132 -8.06 5.89 -4.06
C PHE A 132 -8.57 4.54 -4.58
N ASP A 133 -8.53 3.57 -3.70
CA ASP A 133 -9.01 2.23 -4.00
C ASP A 133 -9.59 1.57 -2.76
N SER A 134 -10.41 0.56 -2.97
CA SER A 134 -10.91 -0.30 -1.92
C SER A 134 -10.58 -1.76 -2.23
N THR A 135 -10.44 -2.57 -1.21
CA THR A 135 -10.17 -3.98 -1.42
C THR A 135 -10.99 -4.85 -0.47
N VAL A 136 -11.26 -6.08 -0.87
CA VAL A 136 -11.97 -7.05 -0.02
C VAL A 136 -10.95 -7.88 0.74
N MET A 137 -11.05 -7.90 2.07
CA MET A 137 -10.29 -8.78 2.96
C MET A 137 -11.22 -9.83 3.55
N VAL A 138 -11.14 -11.07 3.03
CA VAL A 138 -12.00 -12.17 3.47
C VAL A 138 -11.69 -12.52 4.92
N ARG A 139 -12.73 -12.83 5.69
CA ARG A 139 -12.65 -13.26 7.10
C ARG A 139 -13.26 -14.66 7.24
N GLU A 140 -12.60 -15.49 8.03
CA GLU A 140 -13.05 -16.86 8.27
C GLU A 140 -13.72 -17.05 9.65
N GLY A 141 -13.73 -16.00 10.46
CA GLY A 141 -14.31 -16.00 11.79
C GLY A 141 -15.28 -14.86 12.02
N SER A 142 -15.77 -14.74 13.25
CA SER A 142 -16.70 -13.71 13.72
C SER A 142 -15.97 -12.45 14.21
N GLN A 143 -14.99 -11.95 13.46
CA GLN A 143 -14.30 -10.72 13.81
C GLN A 143 -15.28 -9.54 13.77
N GLU A 144 -15.12 -8.60 14.68
CA GLU A 144 -15.93 -7.38 14.75
C GLU A 144 -15.87 -6.61 13.42
N GLY A 145 -17.03 -6.22 12.90
CA GLY A 145 -17.16 -5.54 11.59
C GLY A 145 -17.07 -6.47 10.36
N ALA A 146 -16.79 -7.77 10.53
CA ALA A 146 -16.86 -8.71 9.43
C ALA A 146 -18.33 -8.91 8.99
N ALA A 147 -18.63 -8.58 7.74
CA ALA A 147 -19.98 -8.65 7.19
C ALA A 147 -19.98 -9.22 5.77
N LYS A 148 -21.14 -9.74 5.35
CA LYS A 148 -21.36 -10.12 3.95
C LYS A 148 -21.59 -8.87 3.11
N GLY A 149 -20.85 -8.73 2.02
CA GLY A 149 -20.96 -7.61 1.10
C GLY A 149 -20.44 -7.98 -0.28
N TYR A 150 -20.10 -6.96 -1.07
CA TYR A 150 -19.54 -7.16 -2.40
C TYR A 150 -18.20 -7.90 -2.33
N ASN A 151 -18.19 -9.14 -2.81
CA ASN A 151 -17.00 -9.97 -2.89
C ASN A 151 -17.04 -10.81 -4.18
N PRO A 152 -16.49 -10.30 -5.28
CA PRO A 152 -16.60 -10.98 -6.58
C PRO A 152 -15.80 -12.29 -6.67
N LYS A 153 -14.79 -12.46 -5.80
CA LYS A 153 -13.96 -13.68 -5.77
C LYS A 153 -14.54 -14.79 -4.90
N ARG A 154 -15.20 -14.45 -3.80
CA ARG A 154 -15.78 -15.37 -2.81
C ARG A 154 -17.14 -14.87 -2.35
N PRO A 155 -18.19 -14.94 -3.19
CA PRO A 155 -19.53 -14.46 -2.84
C PRO A 155 -20.04 -15.08 -1.54
N GLY A 156 -20.71 -14.29 -0.71
CA GLY A 156 -21.33 -14.74 0.54
C GLY A 156 -20.39 -14.96 1.73
N ARG A 157 -19.07 -14.81 1.55
CA ARG A 157 -18.11 -14.86 2.67
C ARG A 157 -18.12 -13.55 3.45
N LEU A 158 -17.89 -13.66 4.76
CA LEU A 158 -17.64 -12.50 5.62
C LEU A 158 -16.34 -11.81 5.19
N SER A 159 -16.30 -10.50 5.25
CA SER A 159 -15.14 -9.71 4.85
C SER A 159 -15.09 -8.37 5.58
N HIS A 160 -13.93 -7.72 5.54
CA HIS A 160 -13.77 -6.29 5.70
C HIS A 160 -13.52 -5.67 4.32
N HIS A 161 -13.85 -4.38 4.18
CA HIS A 161 -13.73 -3.65 2.91
C HIS A 161 -12.98 -2.32 3.11
N PRO A 162 -11.66 -2.37 3.42
CA PRO A 162 -10.88 -1.16 3.70
C PRO A 162 -10.78 -0.21 2.52
N LEU A 163 -10.57 1.09 2.85
CA LEU A 163 -10.12 2.12 1.92
C LEU A 163 -8.62 2.34 2.04
N LEU A 164 -7.99 2.62 0.91
CA LEU A 164 -6.58 2.98 0.80
C LEU A 164 -6.42 4.23 -0.07
N ALA A 165 -5.52 5.11 0.32
CA ALA A 165 -5.06 6.26 -0.46
C ALA A 165 -3.59 6.05 -0.80
N PHE A 166 -3.28 5.83 -2.06
CA PHE A 166 -1.91 5.67 -2.54
C PHE A 166 -1.36 6.98 -3.05
N VAL A 167 -0.14 7.35 -2.65
CA VAL A 167 0.66 8.37 -3.33
C VAL A 167 1.36 7.69 -4.50
N SER A 168 0.89 7.98 -5.71
CA SER A 168 1.31 7.26 -6.92
C SER A 168 2.78 7.45 -7.21
N ASP A 169 3.26 8.66 -7.09
CA ASP A 169 4.58 9.10 -7.52
C ASP A 169 5.70 8.43 -6.71
N VAL A 170 5.49 8.27 -5.41
CA VAL A 170 6.47 7.67 -4.49
C VAL A 170 6.12 6.24 -4.05
N ARG A 171 5.03 5.67 -4.58
CA ARG A 171 4.57 4.32 -4.26
C ARG A 171 4.36 4.08 -2.76
N MET A 172 3.85 5.08 -2.06
CA MET A 172 3.57 5.04 -0.63
C MET A 172 2.06 5.09 -0.40
N ILE A 173 1.62 4.84 0.82
CA ILE A 173 0.22 4.87 1.22
C ILE A 173 0.05 6.00 2.22
N ALA A 174 -0.78 6.97 1.86
CA ALA A 174 -1.06 8.14 2.71
C ALA A 174 -2.08 7.81 3.81
N ASN A 175 -2.98 6.88 3.56
CA ASN A 175 -4.04 6.56 4.51
C ASN A 175 -4.61 5.14 4.32
N TYR A 176 -5.04 4.55 5.42
CA TYR A 176 -5.72 3.26 5.48
C TYR A 176 -6.82 3.31 6.54
N TRP A 177 -8.05 2.99 6.16
CA TRP A 177 -9.17 2.78 7.07
C TRP A 177 -9.74 1.39 6.90
N LEU A 178 -9.86 0.63 7.99
CA LEU A 178 -10.64 -0.59 8.00
C LEU A 178 -12.13 -0.23 7.95
N ARG A 179 -12.93 -1.00 7.22
CA ARG A 179 -14.38 -0.79 7.15
C ARG A 179 -15.12 -2.13 7.21
N PRO A 180 -16.38 -2.14 7.68
CA PRO A 180 -17.22 -3.33 7.60
C PRO A 180 -17.36 -3.85 6.16
N GLY A 181 -17.54 -5.17 6.03
CA GLY A 181 -17.60 -5.83 4.73
C GLY A 181 -18.81 -5.47 3.85
N ASN A 182 -19.86 -4.92 4.44
CA ASN A 182 -21.08 -4.49 3.74
C ASN A 182 -21.04 -3.01 3.27
N THR A 183 -19.87 -2.37 3.31
CA THR A 183 -19.70 -1.00 2.82
C THR A 183 -19.38 -0.97 1.32
N SER A 184 -19.87 0.05 0.61
CA SER A 184 -19.49 0.34 -0.78
C SER A 184 -18.17 1.15 -0.84
N ALA A 185 -17.56 1.27 -2.02
CA ALA A 185 -16.35 2.07 -2.20
C ALA A 185 -16.56 3.54 -1.79
N SER A 186 -17.70 4.13 -2.16
CA SER A 186 -18.05 5.53 -1.86
C SER A 186 -18.48 5.79 -0.42
N THR A 187 -18.81 4.76 0.36
CA THR A 187 -19.25 4.92 1.76
C THR A 187 -18.11 5.55 2.59
N ASN A 188 -18.41 6.65 3.29
CA ASN A 188 -17.47 7.43 4.12
C ASN A 188 -16.23 7.96 3.37
N TYR A 189 -16.26 8.00 2.02
CA TYR A 189 -15.11 8.44 1.22
C TYR A 189 -14.72 9.89 1.51
N LEU A 190 -15.68 10.81 1.63
CA LEU A 190 -15.38 12.23 1.89
C LEU A 190 -14.63 12.42 3.21
N SER A 191 -15.06 11.75 4.29
CA SER A 191 -14.35 11.78 5.57
C SER A 191 -12.96 11.14 5.47
N PHE A 192 -12.82 10.09 4.67
CA PHE A 192 -11.54 9.44 4.41
C PHE A 192 -10.59 10.36 3.61
N LEU A 193 -11.11 11.09 2.63
CA LEU A 193 -10.35 12.08 1.87
C LEU A 193 -9.86 13.22 2.79
N GLU A 194 -10.72 13.77 3.64
CA GLU A 194 -10.32 14.82 4.61
C GLU A 194 -9.23 14.34 5.58
N ASP A 195 -9.38 13.13 6.12
CA ASP A 195 -8.35 12.53 6.97
C ASP A 195 -7.04 12.30 6.19
N THR A 196 -7.13 11.90 4.92
CA THR A 196 -5.96 11.74 4.05
C THR A 196 -5.24 13.07 3.82
N LEU A 197 -5.99 14.13 3.48
CA LEU A 197 -5.43 15.46 3.28
C LEU A 197 -4.78 16.02 4.57
N SER A 198 -5.38 15.76 5.74
CA SER A 198 -4.79 16.16 7.02
C SER A 198 -3.45 15.45 7.32
N LYS A 199 -3.28 14.20 6.88
CA LYS A 199 -2.01 13.45 6.98
C LYS A 199 -0.95 13.94 6.01
N LEU A 200 -1.36 14.58 4.91
CA LEU A 200 -0.52 15.21 3.91
C LEU A 200 -0.42 16.73 4.09
N GLU A 201 -0.65 17.23 5.30
CA GLU A 201 -0.58 18.66 5.59
C GLU A 201 0.73 19.30 5.08
N GLY A 202 0.60 20.44 4.40
CA GLY A 202 1.72 21.11 3.74
C GLY A 202 2.15 20.53 2.38
N LYS A 203 1.50 19.46 1.90
CA LYS A 203 1.75 18.89 0.58
C LYS A 203 0.62 19.24 -0.39
N ARG A 204 0.99 19.56 -1.63
CA ARG A 204 0.03 19.79 -2.70
C ARG A 204 -0.45 18.46 -3.27
N VAL A 205 -1.75 18.33 -3.45
CA VAL A 205 -2.36 17.24 -4.21
C VAL A 205 -2.78 17.78 -5.57
N GLY A 206 -2.09 17.39 -6.62
CA GLY A 206 -2.33 17.87 -7.98
C GLY A 206 -3.38 17.07 -8.73
N LEU A 207 -3.57 15.78 -8.39
CA LEU A 207 -4.50 14.91 -9.10
C LEU A 207 -5.05 13.82 -8.17
N VAL A 208 -6.36 13.55 -8.29
CA VAL A 208 -7.05 12.42 -7.64
C VAL A 208 -7.55 11.46 -8.71
N ARG A 209 -7.25 10.15 -8.59
CA ARG A 209 -7.72 9.13 -9.52
C ARG A 209 -8.50 8.04 -8.77
N MET A 210 -9.65 7.66 -9.34
CA MET A 210 -10.54 6.68 -8.71
C MET A 210 -11.19 5.75 -9.74
N ASP A 211 -11.62 4.58 -9.28
CA ASP A 211 -12.42 3.68 -10.11
C ASP A 211 -13.90 4.09 -10.14
N SER A 212 -14.70 3.35 -10.90
CA SER A 212 -16.13 3.61 -11.04
C SER A 212 -16.94 3.40 -9.75
N GLY A 213 -16.36 2.78 -8.73
CA GLY A 213 -16.97 2.65 -7.41
C GLY A 213 -17.17 3.98 -6.70
N PHE A 214 -16.38 4.99 -7.08
CA PHE A 214 -16.41 6.36 -6.53
C PHE A 214 -17.16 7.37 -7.45
N PHE A 215 -17.74 6.91 -8.56
CA PHE A 215 -18.49 7.78 -9.46
C PHE A 215 -19.82 8.19 -8.85
N ALA A 216 -19.82 9.27 -8.09
CA ALA A 216 -20.99 9.83 -7.40
C ALA A 216 -20.95 11.36 -7.44
N LYS A 217 -22.13 12.00 -7.58
CA LYS A 217 -22.26 13.46 -7.66
C LYS A 217 -21.58 14.17 -6.50
N GLU A 218 -21.85 13.71 -5.30
CA GLU A 218 -21.34 14.31 -4.06
C GLU A 218 -19.80 14.32 -4.00
N ILE A 219 -19.18 13.30 -4.57
CA ILE A 219 -17.71 13.21 -4.64
C ILE A 219 -17.17 14.22 -5.66
N LEU A 220 -17.77 14.30 -6.83
CA LEU A 220 -17.36 15.23 -7.88
C LEU A 220 -17.50 16.69 -7.41
N ASP A 221 -18.68 17.04 -6.86
CA ASP A 221 -18.94 18.38 -6.33
C ASP A 221 -17.95 18.76 -5.22
N TYR A 222 -17.62 17.80 -4.36
CA TYR A 222 -16.68 18.04 -3.26
C TYR A 222 -15.24 18.25 -3.74
N LEU A 223 -14.75 17.46 -4.69
CA LEU A 223 -13.43 17.63 -5.28
C LEU A 223 -13.30 19.00 -5.96
N GLU A 224 -14.31 19.40 -6.72
CA GLU A 224 -14.38 20.70 -7.38
C GLU A 224 -14.43 21.86 -6.38
N MET A 225 -15.22 21.73 -5.31
CA MET A 225 -15.26 22.71 -4.22
C MET A 225 -13.90 22.89 -3.54
N LYS A 226 -13.14 21.81 -3.40
CA LYS A 226 -11.78 21.83 -2.82
C LYS A 226 -10.69 22.24 -3.82
N GLY A 227 -11.01 22.42 -5.11
CA GLY A 227 -10.04 22.70 -6.15
C GLY A 227 -9.07 21.54 -6.41
N LEU A 228 -9.51 20.31 -6.17
CA LEU A 228 -8.74 19.09 -6.42
C LEU A 228 -9.07 18.56 -7.81
N HIS A 229 -8.09 18.51 -8.69
CA HIS A 229 -8.26 17.91 -10.01
C HIS A 229 -8.47 16.41 -9.92
N TYR A 230 -9.28 15.86 -10.82
CA TYR A 230 -9.63 14.45 -10.75
C TYR A 230 -9.77 13.77 -12.13
N ILE A 231 -9.57 12.44 -12.13
CA ILE A 231 -9.95 11.53 -13.21
C ILE A 231 -10.62 10.31 -12.56
N ILE A 232 -11.94 10.14 -12.81
CA ILE A 232 -12.74 9.06 -12.23
C ILE A 232 -13.35 8.24 -13.35
N ALA A 233 -13.21 6.90 -13.28
CA ALA A 233 -13.89 6.04 -14.24
C ALA A 233 -15.40 6.14 -14.05
N CYS A 234 -16.15 6.28 -15.14
CA CYS A 234 -17.60 6.37 -15.12
C CYS A 234 -18.24 4.99 -14.96
N ARG A 235 -19.37 4.93 -14.25
CA ARG A 235 -20.30 3.79 -14.37
C ARG A 235 -21.09 3.93 -15.66
N PHE A 236 -21.18 2.85 -16.44
CA PHE A 236 -22.00 2.84 -17.64
C PHE A 236 -23.48 2.84 -17.26
N ASN A 237 -24.14 3.95 -17.56
CA ASN A 237 -25.60 4.07 -17.58
C ASN A 237 -26.08 4.26 -19.00
N ASN A 238 -27.39 4.19 -19.25
CA ASN A 238 -27.96 4.27 -20.61
C ASN A 238 -27.55 5.54 -21.37
N ARG A 239 -27.38 6.68 -20.69
CA ARG A 239 -26.94 7.92 -21.34
C ARG A 239 -25.47 7.89 -21.75
N ILE A 240 -24.59 7.38 -20.89
CA ILE A 240 -23.18 7.20 -21.24
C ILE A 240 -23.05 6.18 -22.37
N LYS A 241 -23.81 5.07 -22.31
CA LYS A 241 -23.87 4.10 -23.40
C LYS A 241 -24.30 4.76 -24.70
N TYR A 242 -25.39 5.56 -24.67
CA TYR A 242 -25.85 6.32 -25.83
C TYR A 242 -24.75 7.24 -26.39
N SER A 243 -24.03 7.98 -25.54
CA SER A 243 -22.91 8.83 -25.96
C SER A 243 -21.82 8.04 -26.65
N LEU A 244 -21.49 6.84 -26.14
CA LEU A 244 -20.47 5.96 -26.70
C LEU A 244 -20.85 5.45 -28.10
N THR A 245 -22.11 5.07 -28.32
CA THR A 245 -22.57 4.51 -29.58
C THR A 245 -22.84 5.58 -30.65
N HIS A 246 -23.23 6.78 -30.24
CA HIS A 246 -23.58 7.88 -31.16
C HIS A 246 -22.42 8.87 -31.37
N GLU A 247 -21.31 8.69 -30.69
CA GLU A 247 -20.12 9.52 -30.93
C GLU A 247 -19.48 9.17 -32.27
N ARG A 248 -19.33 10.16 -33.13
CA ARG A 248 -18.81 9.99 -34.50
C ARG A 248 -17.37 10.52 -34.67
N LYS A 249 -16.83 11.23 -33.68
CA LYS A 249 -15.50 11.85 -33.75
C LYS A 249 -14.48 11.06 -32.96
N TRP A 250 -14.22 9.83 -33.37
CA TRP A 250 -13.17 9.03 -32.81
C TRP A 250 -11.84 9.36 -33.47
N ILE A 251 -10.81 9.57 -32.66
CA ILE A 251 -9.43 9.84 -33.07
C ILE A 251 -8.61 8.62 -32.73
N GLU A 252 -7.96 8.05 -33.72
CA GLU A 252 -7.06 6.92 -33.54
C GLU A 252 -5.78 7.37 -32.81
N LEU A 253 -5.44 6.69 -31.70
CA LEU A 253 -4.18 6.90 -30.96
C LEU A 253 -3.10 5.90 -31.35
N THR A 254 -3.48 4.67 -31.51
CA THR A 254 -2.66 3.54 -31.97
C THR A 254 -3.58 2.52 -32.61
N ASP A 255 -3.03 1.52 -33.31
CA ASP A 255 -3.82 0.49 -33.99
C ASP A 255 -4.91 -0.12 -33.08
N GLY A 256 -6.15 0.11 -33.46
CA GLY A 256 -7.34 -0.35 -32.76
C GLY A 256 -7.65 0.35 -31.42
N LEU A 257 -6.92 1.40 -31.05
CA LEU A 257 -7.20 2.22 -29.87
C LEU A 257 -7.61 3.62 -30.31
N GLU A 258 -8.84 4.00 -30.00
CA GLU A 258 -9.41 5.27 -30.38
C GLU A 258 -9.92 6.04 -29.15
N ILE A 259 -9.89 7.37 -29.24
CA ILE A 259 -10.33 8.26 -28.17
C ILE A 259 -11.32 9.30 -28.72
N SER A 260 -12.25 9.68 -27.88
CA SER A 260 -13.16 10.81 -28.11
C SER A 260 -13.46 11.52 -26.80
N GLU A 261 -14.10 12.67 -26.88
CA GLU A 261 -14.54 13.41 -25.70
C GLU A 261 -15.88 14.09 -25.94
N THR A 262 -16.65 14.25 -24.88
CA THR A 262 -17.93 14.92 -24.91
C THR A 262 -18.21 15.61 -23.59
N ILE A 263 -19.19 16.51 -23.61
CA ILE A 263 -19.73 17.13 -22.42
C ILE A 263 -20.98 16.38 -22.00
N TYR A 264 -21.03 15.95 -20.75
CA TYR A 264 -22.10 15.11 -20.22
C TYR A 264 -22.71 15.71 -18.95
N GLN A 265 -24.02 15.69 -18.87
CA GLN A 265 -24.75 16.08 -17.68
C GLN A 265 -25.72 14.95 -17.28
N ALA A 266 -25.43 14.34 -16.10
CA ALA A 266 -26.35 13.34 -15.54
C ALA A 266 -27.59 14.01 -14.92
N ASN A 267 -28.64 13.22 -14.71
CA ASN A 267 -29.80 13.69 -13.95
C ASN A 267 -29.36 14.05 -12.53
N GLY A 268 -29.77 15.22 -12.04
CA GLY A 268 -29.41 15.73 -10.71
C GLY A 268 -28.07 16.42 -10.65
N TRP A 269 -27.29 16.49 -11.73
CA TRP A 269 -26.09 17.31 -11.78
C TRP A 269 -26.44 18.76 -12.07
N GLU A 270 -25.86 19.69 -11.32
CA GLU A 270 -26.09 21.13 -11.48
C GLU A 270 -25.38 21.68 -12.71
N LYS A 271 -24.23 21.08 -13.07
CA LYS A 271 -23.42 21.49 -14.22
C LYS A 271 -22.99 20.29 -15.06
N PRO A 272 -22.76 20.50 -16.36
CA PRO A 272 -22.15 19.51 -17.22
C PRO A 272 -20.67 19.30 -16.86
N ARG A 273 -20.14 18.10 -17.16
CA ARG A 273 -18.74 17.74 -16.96
C ARG A 273 -18.17 17.08 -18.21
N ARG A 274 -16.88 17.24 -18.40
CA ARG A 274 -16.14 16.62 -19.49
C ARG A 274 -16.00 15.12 -19.23
N ILE A 275 -16.29 14.33 -20.28
CA ILE A 275 -16.06 12.90 -20.31
C ILE A 275 -15.09 12.58 -21.44
N VAL A 276 -14.01 11.88 -21.12
CA VAL A 276 -13.09 11.27 -22.07
C VAL A 276 -13.52 9.82 -22.27
N MET A 277 -13.75 9.46 -23.52
CA MET A 277 -14.21 8.14 -23.96
C MET A 277 -13.08 7.44 -24.72
N VAL A 278 -12.88 6.16 -24.45
CA VAL A 278 -11.87 5.34 -25.12
C VAL A 278 -12.50 4.05 -25.56
N ARG A 279 -12.22 3.61 -26.79
CA ARG A 279 -12.57 2.29 -27.29
C ARG A 279 -11.33 1.56 -27.80
N GLN A 280 -11.26 0.28 -27.50
CA GLN A 280 -10.19 -0.62 -27.94
C GLN A 280 -10.80 -1.77 -28.72
N GLU A 281 -10.36 -1.97 -29.95
CA GLU A 281 -10.76 -3.11 -30.76
C GLU A 281 -10.26 -4.43 -30.11
N ILE A 282 -11.20 -5.37 -29.92
CA ILE A 282 -10.93 -6.58 -29.09
C ILE A 282 -9.93 -7.49 -29.79
N ASP A 283 -10.04 -7.64 -31.10
CA ASP A 283 -9.19 -8.55 -31.90
C ASP A 283 -7.74 -8.06 -32.01
N LYS A 284 -7.53 -6.74 -31.92
CA LYS A 284 -6.19 -6.11 -31.96
C LYS A 284 -5.53 -5.95 -30.62
N ARG A 285 -6.19 -6.38 -29.54
CA ARG A 285 -5.62 -6.32 -28.20
C ARG A 285 -4.67 -7.50 -27.97
N PRO A 286 -3.46 -7.29 -27.41
CA PRO A 286 -2.60 -8.39 -26.98
C PRO A 286 -3.35 -9.30 -26.02
N LYS A 287 -3.47 -10.58 -26.33
CA LYS A 287 -4.17 -11.57 -25.51
C LYS A 287 -3.41 -11.73 -24.19
N ALA A 288 -3.97 -11.19 -23.10
CA ALA A 288 -3.50 -11.53 -21.77
C ALA A 288 -4.02 -12.93 -21.43
N ALA A 289 -3.12 -13.88 -21.20
CA ALA A 289 -3.49 -15.23 -20.83
C ALA A 289 -4.39 -15.22 -19.58
N GLY A 290 -5.60 -15.78 -19.68
CA GLY A 290 -6.39 -16.24 -18.53
C GLY A 290 -7.56 -15.39 -18.04
N LYS A 291 -8.01 -14.32 -18.70
CA LYS A 291 -9.28 -13.67 -18.35
C LYS A 291 -10.22 -13.56 -19.54
N GLN A 292 -11.20 -14.43 -19.58
CA GLN A 292 -12.42 -14.21 -20.37
C GLN A 292 -13.14 -12.99 -19.81
N ILE A 293 -13.48 -12.08 -20.71
CA ILE A 293 -13.99 -10.76 -20.35
C ILE A 293 -15.50 -10.87 -20.10
N LYS A 294 -15.92 -10.81 -18.84
CA LYS A 294 -17.34 -10.65 -18.44
C LYS A 294 -18.00 -9.36 -18.90
N GLN A 295 -17.32 -8.51 -19.65
CA GLN A 295 -17.88 -7.25 -20.13
C GLN A 295 -18.72 -7.38 -21.39
N LEU A 296 -18.65 -8.52 -22.08
CA LEU A 296 -19.48 -8.82 -23.26
C LEU A 296 -20.97 -9.01 -22.91
N GLU A 297 -21.28 -9.50 -21.70
CA GLU A 297 -22.66 -9.77 -21.26
C GLU A 297 -23.49 -8.49 -20.96
N LEU A 298 -22.86 -7.32 -20.90
CA LEU A 298 -23.54 -6.04 -20.60
C LEU A 298 -24.12 -5.34 -21.84
N PHE A 299 -23.87 -5.86 -23.06
CA PHE A 299 -24.15 -5.18 -24.32
C PHE A 299 -24.71 -6.12 -25.38
N GLU A 300 -25.57 -7.07 -25.00
CA GLU A 300 -26.08 -8.13 -25.88
C GLU A 300 -26.87 -7.66 -27.12
N ASP A 301 -27.27 -6.37 -27.16
CA ASP A 301 -28.25 -5.91 -28.18
C ASP A 301 -27.69 -4.95 -29.25
N GLU A 302 -26.37 -4.64 -29.29
CA GLU A 302 -25.82 -3.73 -30.31
C GLU A 302 -24.54 -4.28 -30.94
N GLU A 303 -24.52 -4.46 -32.27
CA GLU A 303 -23.44 -5.02 -33.08
C GLU A 303 -22.07 -4.33 -32.86
N ASP A 304 -22.03 -3.04 -32.57
CA ASP A 304 -20.80 -2.26 -32.38
C ASP A 304 -20.11 -2.55 -31.02
N PHE A 305 -20.86 -2.98 -29.98
CA PHE A 305 -20.28 -3.31 -28.70
C PHE A 305 -19.50 -4.65 -28.71
N GLY A 306 -19.79 -5.54 -29.64
CA GLY A 306 -19.05 -6.79 -29.82
C GLY A 306 -17.63 -6.61 -30.32
N LYS A 307 -17.34 -5.51 -31.03
CA LYS A 307 -16.01 -5.23 -31.59
C LYS A 307 -15.07 -4.49 -30.63
N TYR A 308 -15.61 -3.65 -29.78
CA TYR A 308 -14.83 -2.71 -28.95
C TYR A 308 -15.05 -2.93 -27.46
N ARG A 309 -13.96 -2.76 -26.71
CA ARG A 309 -14.04 -2.55 -25.27
C ARG A 309 -14.00 -1.05 -24.99
N TYR A 310 -15.00 -0.57 -24.25
CA TYR A 310 -15.15 0.83 -23.91
C TYR A 310 -14.66 1.16 -22.50
N SER A 311 -14.14 2.37 -22.31
CA SER A 311 -13.83 2.98 -21.03
C SER A 311 -14.23 4.46 -21.08
N CYS A 312 -14.73 4.98 -19.96
CA CYS A 312 -15.11 6.40 -19.85
C CYS A 312 -14.55 6.98 -18.57
N PHE A 313 -14.10 8.23 -18.63
CA PHE A 313 -13.51 8.95 -17.51
C PHE A 313 -14.11 10.34 -17.41
N VAL A 314 -14.67 10.69 -16.27
CA VAL A 314 -15.06 12.07 -15.96
C VAL A 314 -13.85 12.81 -15.38
N THR A 315 -13.67 14.06 -15.80
CA THR A 315 -12.55 14.90 -15.37
C THR A 315 -12.89 16.37 -15.42
N ASP A 316 -12.24 17.16 -14.60
CA ASP A 316 -12.21 18.64 -14.65
C ASP A 316 -10.96 19.20 -15.32
N LEU A 317 -10.01 18.32 -15.70
CA LEU A 317 -8.75 18.74 -16.33
C LEU A 317 -8.99 19.30 -17.73
N ASP A 318 -8.38 20.47 -18.01
CA ASP A 318 -8.30 21.05 -19.35
C ASP A 318 -6.99 20.63 -20.05
N LEU A 319 -6.84 19.30 -20.21
CA LEU A 319 -5.70 18.68 -20.89
C LEU A 319 -6.19 17.86 -22.09
N PRO A 320 -5.36 17.63 -23.12
CA PRO A 320 -5.72 16.74 -24.23
C PRO A 320 -6.23 15.39 -23.73
N ALA A 321 -7.28 14.87 -24.36
CA ALA A 321 -7.94 13.62 -23.95
C ALA A 321 -6.94 12.45 -23.80
N LYS A 322 -5.93 12.38 -24.69
CA LYS A 322 -4.85 11.39 -24.62
C LYS A 322 -4.07 11.48 -23.29
N ILE A 323 -3.73 12.69 -22.83
CA ILE A 323 -3.02 12.90 -21.56
C ILE A 323 -3.87 12.47 -20.38
N VAL A 324 -5.18 12.78 -20.40
CA VAL A 324 -6.13 12.29 -19.36
C VAL A 324 -6.15 10.76 -19.32
N TYR A 325 -6.26 10.11 -20.47
CA TYR A 325 -6.25 8.65 -20.57
C TYR A 325 -4.94 8.03 -20.07
N ASP A 326 -3.78 8.54 -20.53
CA ASP A 326 -2.47 8.05 -20.14
C ASP A 326 -2.25 8.25 -18.62
N SER A 327 -2.67 9.40 -18.08
CA SER A 327 -2.62 9.68 -16.64
C SER A 327 -3.48 8.68 -15.85
N TYR A 328 -4.69 8.36 -16.31
CA TYR A 328 -5.53 7.36 -15.64
C TYR A 328 -4.92 5.96 -15.68
N ARG A 329 -4.26 5.58 -16.78
CA ARG A 329 -3.60 4.26 -16.88
C ARG A 329 -2.55 4.04 -15.80
N GLY A 330 -1.88 5.10 -15.33
CA GLY A 330 -0.95 5.02 -14.21
C GLY A 330 -1.56 4.46 -12.92
N ARG A 331 -2.89 4.56 -12.74
CA ARG A 331 -3.62 3.99 -11.62
C ARG A 331 -3.53 2.45 -11.56
N ALA A 332 -3.29 1.76 -12.67
CA ALA A 332 -3.13 0.31 -12.69
C ALA A 332 -2.03 -0.20 -11.74
N ASP A 333 -1.07 0.65 -11.36
CA ASP A 333 -0.03 0.30 -10.39
C ASP A 333 -0.59 0.15 -8.96
N SER A 334 -1.71 0.82 -8.61
CA SER A 334 -2.35 0.67 -7.29
C SER A 334 -2.83 -0.78 -7.04
N GLU A 335 -3.33 -1.46 -8.07
CA GLU A 335 -3.70 -2.88 -7.97
C GLU A 335 -2.49 -3.77 -7.61
N ASN A 336 -1.32 -3.47 -8.18
CA ASN A 336 -0.09 -4.21 -7.89
C ASN A 336 0.38 -3.95 -6.46
N ARG A 337 0.17 -2.74 -5.94
CA ARG A 337 0.48 -2.39 -4.54
C ARG A 337 -0.44 -3.11 -3.56
N ILE A 338 -1.74 -3.19 -3.87
CA ILE A 338 -2.70 -3.98 -3.07
C ILE A 338 -2.29 -5.45 -3.07
N LYS A 339 -1.87 -5.99 -4.22
CA LYS A 339 -1.36 -7.37 -4.29
C LYS A 339 -0.10 -7.56 -3.45
N GLU A 340 0.84 -6.61 -3.47
CA GLU A 340 2.04 -6.66 -2.64
C GLU A 340 1.69 -6.58 -1.15
N LEU A 341 0.80 -5.65 -0.75
CA LEU A 341 0.33 -5.55 0.63
C LEU A 341 -0.29 -6.86 1.15
N LYS A 342 -1.08 -7.53 0.32
CA LYS A 342 -1.72 -8.80 0.70
C LYS A 342 -0.74 -9.98 0.68
N ASN A 343 0.05 -10.10 -0.38
CA ASN A 343 0.85 -11.31 -0.60
C ASN A 343 2.21 -11.27 0.10
N ASP A 344 2.81 -10.09 0.20
CA ASP A 344 4.17 -9.95 0.72
C ASP A 344 4.21 -9.34 2.12
N PHE A 345 3.23 -8.49 2.47
CA PHE A 345 3.06 -7.86 3.79
C PHE A 345 1.92 -8.48 4.61
N SER A 346 1.12 -9.36 4.01
CA SER A 346 0.04 -10.12 4.68
C SER A 346 -0.95 -9.26 5.47
N ILE A 347 -1.28 -8.06 4.96
CA ILE A 347 -2.15 -7.10 5.67
C ILE A 347 -3.55 -7.66 5.94
N ASP A 348 -4.03 -8.63 5.15
CA ASP A 348 -5.32 -9.28 5.32
C ASP A 348 -5.28 -10.46 6.30
N ASP A 349 -4.12 -10.95 6.69
CA ASP A 349 -3.98 -12.12 7.57
C ASP A 349 -3.71 -11.74 9.04
N PHE A 350 -3.14 -10.55 9.31
CA PHE A 350 -2.96 -10.02 10.66
C PHE A 350 -4.27 -9.43 11.21
N VAL A 351 -5.10 -10.26 11.78
CA VAL A 351 -6.43 -9.91 12.25
C VAL A 351 -6.62 -10.28 13.71
N THR A 352 -7.34 -9.44 14.45
CA THR A 352 -7.81 -9.69 15.83
C THR A 352 -9.32 -9.74 15.84
N ASN A 353 -9.91 -10.14 16.98
CA ASN A 353 -11.38 -10.09 17.15
C ASN A 353 -11.90 -8.64 17.25
N ASN A 354 -11.08 -7.70 17.74
CA ASN A 354 -11.43 -6.30 17.89
C ASN A 354 -11.16 -5.53 16.59
N PHE A 355 -12.14 -4.73 16.17
CA PHE A 355 -12.09 -3.96 14.93
C PHE A 355 -10.94 -2.93 14.91
N TRP A 356 -10.85 -2.13 15.98
CA TRP A 356 -9.86 -1.05 16.06
C TRP A 356 -8.43 -1.57 16.26
N ALA A 357 -8.27 -2.70 16.93
CA ALA A 357 -6.99 -3.38 17.02
C ALA A 357 -6.52 -3.93 15.67
N THR A 358 -7.46 -4.45 14.86
CA THR A 358 -7.18 -4.91 13.48
C THR A 358 -6.80 -3.73 12.59
N GLU A 359 -7.49 -2.59 12.71
CA GLU A 359 -7.15 -1.37 11.99
C GLU A 359 -5.77 -0.84 12.38
N ALA A 360 -5.45 -0.82 13.68
CA ALA A 360 -4.13 -0.42 14.17
C ALA A 360 -3.02 -1.29 13.59
N CYS A 361 -3.21 -2.62 13.59
CA CYS A 361 -2.27 -3.55 12.98
C CYS A 361 -2.08 -3.26 11.48
N GLY A 362 -3.17 -3.06 10.75
CA GLY A 362 -3.13 -2.69 9.33
C GLY A 362 -2.35 -1.40 9.08
N ASN A 363 -2.56 -0.36 9.89
CA ASN A 363 -1.82 0.90 9.79
C ASN A 363 -0.33 0.74 10.07
N PHE A 364 0.07 -0.07 11.07
CA PHE A 364 1.49 -0.37 11.29
C PHE A 364 2.11 -1.14 10.12
N ILE A 365 1.38 -2.08 9.52
CA ILE A 365 1.84 -2.79 8.30
C ILE A 365 1.97 -1.82 7.12
N VAL A 366 1.07 -0.85 6.98
CA VAL A 366 1.18 0.23 6.00
C VAL A 366 2.41 1.09 6.24
N MET A 367 2.73 1.43 7.50
CA MET A 367 3.98 2.12 7.83
C MET A 367 5.21 1.29 7.46
N ALA A 368 5.21 -0.03 7.75
CA ALA A 368 6.28 -0.93 7.30
C ALA A 368 6.43 -0.96 5.77
N TYR A 369 5.32 -0.91 5.04
CA TYR A 369 5.29 -0.77 3.58
C TYR A 369 5.90 0.56 3.12
N ASN A 370 5.55 1.67 3.76
CA ASN A 370 6.06 3.00 3.42
C ASN A 370 7.57 3.10 3.65
N PHE A 371 8.08 2.57 4.76
CA PHE A 371 9.53 2.49 4.99
C PHE A 371 10.24 1.59 3.98
N MET A 372 9.60 0.48 3.56
CA MET A 372 10.15 -0.34 2.48
C MET A 372 10.18 0.42 1.14
N SER A 373 9.17 1.24 0.86
CA SER A 373 9.16 2.10 -0.33
C SER A 373 10.25 3.17 -0.26
N LEU A 374 10.43 3.83 0.89
CA LEU A 374 11.52 4.77 1.11
C LEU A 374 12.89 4.10 0.94
N PHE A 375 13.07 2.89 1.49
CA PHE A 375 14.29 2.11 1.33
C PHE A 375 14.59 1.81 -0.14
N ARG A 376 13.59 1.46 -0.93
CA ARG A 376 13.72 1.24 -2.37
C ARG A 376 14.19 2.50 -3.09
N HIS A 377 13.53 3.62 -2.82
CA HIS A 377 13.87 4.91 -3.44
C HIS A 377 15.29 5.38 -3.07
N ALA A 378 15.60 5.38 -1.79
CA ALA A 378 16.82 5.98 -1.30
C ALA A 378 18.08 5.11 -1.52
N LEU A 379 17.94 3.78 -1.42
CA LEU A 379 19.09 2.90 -1.24
C LEU A 379 19.24 1.84 -2.34
N ILE A 380 18.15 1.46 -3.01
CA ILE A 380 18.21 0.45 -4.09
C ILE A 380 18.18 1.16 -5.46
N ASN A 381 19.34 1.36 -6.06
CA ASN A 381 19.43 1.81 -7.46
C ASN A 381 19.04 0.63 -8.36
N SER A 382 17.80 0.59 -8.82
CA SER A 382 17.35 -0.40 -9.78
C SER A 382 16.28 0.18 -10.68
N ASN A 383 16.47 0.13 -11.98
CA ASN A 383 15.45 0.43 -12.98
C ASN A 383 14.26 -0.57 -12.92
N LYS A 384 14.37 -1.64 -12.12
CA LYS A 384 13.32 -2.64 -11.91
C LYS A 384 12.73 -2.51 -10.52
N LYS A 385 11.42 -2.35 -10.46
CA LYS A 385 10.65 -2.32 -9.21
C LYS A 385 10.75 -3.68 -8.51
N LYS A 386 11.47 -3.76 -7.36
CA LYS A 386 11.60 -4.99 -6.58
C LYS A 386 10.49 -5.07 -5.53
N PHE A 387 9.73 -6.16 -5.52
CA PHE A 387 8.76 -6.48 -4.46
C PHE A 387 9.47 -6.90 -3.17
N LEU A 388 8.78 -6.81 -2.03
CA LEU A 388 9.34 -7.21 -0.73
C LEU A 388 9.89 -8.64 -0.76
N LYS A 389 9.19 -9.59 -1.37
CA LYS A 389 9.67 -10.99 -1.49
C LYS A 389 11.04 -11.08 -2.16
N THR A 390 11.32 -10.25 -3.16
CA THR A 390 12.63 -10.20 -3.83
C THR A 390 13.69 -9.61 -2.92
N ILE A 391 13.36 -8.51 -2.23
CA ILE A 391 14.26 -7.86 -1.27
C ILE A 391 14.53 -8.79 -0.08
N ARG A 392 13.52 -9.51 0.39
CA ARG A 392 13.68 -10.53 1.44
C ARG A 392 14.71 -11.58 1.04
N TYR A 393 14.58 -12.13 -0.15
CA TYR A 393 15.51 -13.12 -0.67
C TYR A 393 16.91 -12.55 -0.92
N GLU A 394 17.01 -11.36 -1.54
CA GLU A 394 18.29 -10.78 -1.94
C GLU A 394 19.07 -10.13 -0.79
N LEU A 395 18.40 -9.54 0.19
CA LEU A 395 19.03 -8.75 1.24
C LEU A 395 18.72 -9.24 2.65
N ILE A 396 17.44 -9.40 3.02
CA ILE A 396 17.03 -9.67 4.40
C ILE A 396 17.51 -11.04 4.83
N SER A 397 17.31 -12.09 4.02
CA SER A 397 17.72 -13.47 4.29
C SER A 397 19.24 -13.61 4.13
N THR A 398 19.98 -13.00 5.04
CA THR A 398 21.44 -13.06 5.09
C THR A 398 21.84 -13.58 6.48
N PRO A 399 22.37 -14.80 6.59
CA PRO A 399 22.81 -15.33 7.87
C PRO A 399 23.88 -14.44 8.51
N ALA A 400 23.71 -14.18 9.81
CA ALA A 400 24.63 -13.31 10.54
C ALA A 400 24.71 -13.70 12.02
N TYR A 401 25.79 -13.30 12.66
CA TYR A 401 25.94 -13.34 14.13
C TYR A 401 26.59 -12.08 14.65
N LEU A 402 26.30 -11.73 15.90
CA LEU A 402 26.88 -10.58 16.56
C LEU A 402 28.11 -11.03 17.35
N GLY A 403 29.27 -10.43 17.05
CA GLY A 403 30.48 -10.58 17.84
C GLY A 403 30.68 -9.34 18.73
N LYS A 404 31.23 -9.56 19.93
CA LYS A 404 31.58 -8.48 20.87
C LYS A 404 33.09 -8.37 20.98
N THR A 405 33.63 -7.20 20.75
CA THR A 405 34.98 -6.79 21.17
C THR A 405 34.86 -5.89 22.38
N LYS A 406 35.99 -5.55 23.06
CA LYS A 406 35.93 -4.70 24.26
C LYS A 406 35.12 -3.42 24.09
N ASP A 407 35.12 -2.79 22.88
CA ASP A 407 34.56 -1.47 22.64
C ASP A 407 33.49 -1.43 21.54
N LYS A 408 33.22 -2.54 20.82
CA LYS A 408 32.34 -2.53 19.65
C LYS A 408 31.60 -3.86 19.48
N HIS A 409 30.36 -3.75 19.03
CA HIS A 409 29.62 -4.86 18.43
C HIS A 409 29.94 -4.94 16.93
N ILE A 410 30.23 -6.14 16.43
CA ILE A 410 30.53 -6.39 15.03
C ILE A 410 29.51 -7.39 14.49
N LEU A 411 28.76 -7.01 13.49
CA LEU A 411 27.85 -7.90 12.79
C LEU A 411 28.60 -8.64 11.67
N TYR A 412 28.76 -9.94 11.84
CA TYR A 412 29.37 -10.82 10.84
C TYR A 412 28.31 -11.39 9.93
N LEU A 413 28.39 -11.09 8.63
CA LEU A 413 27.41 -11.47 7.61
C LEU A 413 27.98 -12.57 6.70
N ALA A 414 27.26 -13.66 6.53
CA ALA A 414 27.60 -14.75 5.61
C ALA A 414 26.99 -14.51 4.22
N ARG A 415 27.79 -13.92 3.33
CA ARG A 415 27.37 -13.66 1.93
C ARG A 415 28.44 -14.12 0.93
N SER A 416 27.98 -14.55 -0.25
CA SER A 416 28.88 -14.87 -1.35
C SER A 416 29.66 -13.61 -1.81
N LEU A 417 30.90 -13.79 -2.27
CA LEU A 417 31.75 -12.68 -2.71
C LEU A 417 31.04 -11.77 -3.74
N LYS A 418 30.31 -12.38 -4.67
CA LYS A 418 29.58 -11.64 -5.75
C LYS A 418 28.50 -10.70 -5.20
N THR A 419 27.89 -11.00 -4.05
CA THR A 419 26.77 -10.22 -3.49
C THR A 419 27.20 -9.27 -2.36
N ARG A 420 28.46 -9.35 -1.89
CA ARG A 420 29.00 -8.48 -0.83
C ARG A 420 29.00 -7.02 -1.25
N GLN A 421 29.46 -6.75 -2.47
CA GLN A 421 29.59 -5.38 -2.97
C GLN A 421 28.23 -4.64 -3.03
N SER A 422 27.17 -5.32 -3.44
CA SER A 422 25.84 -4.71 -3.45
C SER A 422 25.31 -4.39 -2.05
N PHE A 423 25.59 -5.24 -1.07
CA PHE A 423 25.23 -4.99 0.32
C PHE A 423 26.03 -3.81 0.90
N LEU A 424 27.34 -3.79 0.67
CA LEU A 424 28.23 -2.70 1.12
C LEU A 424 27.83 -1.36 0.47
N SER A 425 27.46 -1.35 -0.82
CA SER A 425 26.99 -0.15 -1.48
C SER A 425 25.74 0.43 -0.81
N ILE A 426 24.78 -0.42 -0.42
CA ILE A 426 23.60 0.02 0.33
C ILE A 426 23.98 0.55 1.70
N TRP A 427 24.91 -0.14 2.39
CA TRP A 427 25.39 0.28 3.71
C TRP A 427 26.09 1.64 3.67
N GLU A 428 26.94 1.91 2.66
CA GLU A 428 27.58 3.20 2.50
C GLU A 428 26.57 4.32 2.20
N LYS A 429 25.64 4.10 1.28
CA LYS A 429 24.56 5.07 1.02
C LYS A 429 23.74 5.37 2.29
N LEU A 430 23.53 4.35 3.12
CA LEU A 430 22.79 4.51 4.36
C LEU A 430 23.52 5.39 5.38
N LYS A 431 24.85 5.45 5.35
CA LYS A 431 25.64 6.38 6.19
C LYS A 431 25.31 7.83 5.85
N ASP A 432 25.17 8.12 4.55
CA ASP A 432 24.92 9.47 4.02
C ASP A 432 23.41 9.80 3.98
N PHE A 433 22.54 8.81 4.21
CA PHE A 433 21.10 8.99 4.24
C PHE A 433 20.68 9.90 5.40
N SER A 434 19.85 10.90 5.08
CA SER A 434 19.29 11.84 6.05
C SER A 434 17.88 12.28 5.63
N LEU A 435 17.10 12.73 6.59
CA LEU A 435 15.84 13.44 6.35
C LEU A 435 16.08 14.96 6.45
N PRO A 436 15.27 15.76 5.76
CA PRO A 436 14.22 15.41 4.81
C PRO A 436 14.78 14.86 3.50
N TYR A 437 14.15 13.78 2.99
CA TYR A 437 14.59 13.04 1.81
C TYR A 437 13.94 13.59 0.53
N ASP A 438 14.76 13.85 -0.50
CA ASP A 438 14.33 14.35 -1.80
C ASP A 438 14.02 13.17 -2.74
N THR A 439 12.72 12.91 -2.96
CA THR A 439 12.26 11.80 -3.79
C THR A 439 12.32 12.09 -5.29
N GLU A 440 12.55 13.34 -5.70
CA GLU A 440 12.69 13.71 -7.13
C GLU A 440 14.07 13.35 -7.70
N LYS A 441 15.05 13.16 -6.82
CA LYS A 441 16.43 12.82 -7.21
C LYS A 441 16.70 11.32 -7.33
N SER A 442 15.68 10.46 -7.15
CA SER A 442 15.85 9.01 -7.12
C SER A 442 15.50 8.30 -8.44
#